data_41be98151cf8450f7f455bd2903c370c
#
_entry.id   41be98151cf8450f7f455bd2903c370c
#
_cell.length_a   1.000
_cell.length_b   1.000
_cell.length_c   1.000
_cell.angle_alpha   90.00
_cell.angle_beta   90.00
_cell.angle_gamma   90.00
#
_symmetry.space_group_name_H-M   'P 1'
#
loop_
_entity.id
_entity.type
_entity.pdbx_description
1 polymer ?
#
loop_
_entity_poly.entity_id
_entity_poly.type
_entity_poly.pdbx_seq_one_letter_code
_entity_poly.pdbx_strand_id
1 'polypeptide(L)' 'MINEDYFIKYLKNELTEEETRQLIAWVKEKKENQDFLFSLKDSYV' A
#
# COMPACT_ATOMS: atom_id res chain seq x y z
N MET A 1 2.41 -7.67 -9.29
CA MET A 1 1.29 -6.72 -9.37
C MET A 1 0.62 -6.53 -8.02
N ILE A 2 0.23 -5.32 -7.73
CA ILE A 2 -0.40 -5.01 -6.45
C ILE A 2 -1.78 -5.66 -6.37
N ASN A 3 -2.05 -6.32 -5.26
CA ASN A 3 -3.35 -6.91 -5.00
C ASN A 3 -3.74 -6.68 -3.55
N GLU A 4 -4.85 -7.27 -3.15
CA GLU A 4 -5.41 -7.08 -1.82
C GLU A 4 -4.44 -7.44 -0.70
N ASP A 5 -3.64 -8.48 -0.91
CA ASP A 5 -2.69 -8.93 0.11
C ASP A 5 -1.67 -7.87 0.46
N TYR A 6 -1.27 -7.07 -0.52
CA TYR A 6 -0.30 -6.00 -0.27
C TYR A 6 -0.86 -4.99 0.74
N PHE A 7 -2.12 -4.67 0.62
CA PHE A 7 -2.74 -3.70 1.53
C PHE A 7 -2.92 -4.26 2.93
N ILE A 8 -3.29 -5.53 3.02
CA ILE A 8 -3.43 -6.19 4.31
C ILE A 8 -2.07 -6.25 5.01
N LYS A 9 -1.03 -6.63 4.29
CA LYS A 9 0.31 -6.68 4.85
C LYS A 9 0.82 -5.29 5.22
N TYR A 10 0.45 -4.30 4.43
CA TYR A 10 0.82 -2.92 4.73
C TYR A 10 0.23 -2.47 6.06
N LEU A 11 -1.04 -2.76 6.28
CA LEU A 11 -1.71 -2.39 7.52
C LEU A 11 -1.15 -3.12 8.73
N LYS A 12 -0.71 -4.35 8.52
CA LYS A 12 -0.09 -5.16 9.57
C LYS A 12 1.41 -4.93 9.72
N ASN A 13 1.97 -4.10 8.86
CA ASN A 13 3.40 -3.84 8.83
C ASN A 13 4.21 -5.11 8.56
N GLU A 14 3.73 -5.93 7.63
CA GLU A 14 4.33 -7.22 7.31
C GLU A 14 4.86 -7.32 5.89
N LEU A 15 4.95 -6.20 5.18
CA LEU A 15 5.49 -6.21 3.83
C LEU A 15 6.97 -6.56 3.82
N THR A 16 7.37 -7.38 2.85
CA THR A 16 8.78 -7.63 2.62
C THR A 16 9.39 -6.41 1.94
N GLU A 17 10.72 -6.40 1.86
CA GLU A 17 11.41 -5.29 1.21
C GLU A 17 11.00 -5.15 -0.25
N GLU A 18 10.91 -6.27 -0.95
CA GLU A 18 10.52 -6.26 -2.34
C GLU A 18 9.08 -5.81 -2.52
N GLU A 19 8.19 -6.32 -1.67
CA GLU A 19 6.79 -5.92 -1.72
C GLU A 19 6.64 -4.43 -1.44
N THR A 20 7.43 -3.92 -0.52
CA THR A 20 7.40 -2.49 -0.20
C THR A 20 7.79 -1.65 -1.40
N ARG A 21 8.81 -2.07 -2.14
CA ARG A 21 9.22 -1.36 -3.33
C ARG A 21 8.13 -1.35 -4.38
N GLN A 22 7.46 -2.47 -4.57
CA GLN A 22 6.38 -2.57 -5.54
C GLN A 22 5.22 -1.68 -5.14
N LEU A 23 4.90 -1.63 -3.87
CA LEU A 23 3.82 -0.78 -3.38
C LEU A 23 4.17 0.70 -3.58
N ILE A 24 5.39 1.07 -3.30
CA ILE A 24 5.84 2.45 -3.49
C ILE A 24 5.74 2.84 -4.98
N ALA A 25 6.16 1.95 -5.86
CA ALA A 25 6.08 2.21 -7.29
C ALA A 25 4.62 2.42 -7.72
N TRP A 26 3.72 1.60 -7.19
CA TRP A 26 2.30 1.73 -7.49
C TRP A 26 1.74 3.05 -7.00
N VAL A 27 2.14 3.47 -5.80
CA VAL A 27 1.68 4.73 -5.23
C VAL A 27 2.15 5.92 -6.09
N LYS A 28 3.34 5.80 -6.65
CA LYS A 28 3.90 6.89 -7.46
C LYS A 28 3.28 6.99 -8.84
N GLU A 29 2.57 5.96 -9.28
CA GLU A 29 1.96 5.98 -10.61
C GLU A 29 0.85 7.02 -10.73
N LYS A 30 0.05 7.16 -9.68
CA LYS A 30 -1.08 8.07 -9.68
C LYS A 30 -1.29 8.64 -8.29
N LYS A 31 -1.70 9.90 -8.24
CA LYS A 31 -2.04 10.50 -6.96
C LYS A 31 -3.20 9.78 -6.29
N GLU A 32 -4.13 9.28 -7.09
CA GLU A 32 -5.27 8.53 -6.56
C GLU A 32 -4.82 7.30 -5.76
N ASN A 33 -3.75 6.65 -6.21
CA ASN A 33 -3.22 5.50 -5.50
C ASN A 33 -2.69 5.90 -4.14
N GLN A 34 -2.01 7.03 -4.08
CA GLN A 34 -1.49 7.55 -2.83
C GLN A 34 -2.61 7.88 -1.86
N ASP A 35 -3.64 8.55 -2.38
CA ASP A 35 -4.79 8.92 -1.54
C ASP A 35 -5.51 7.69 -1.01
N PHE A 36 -5.63 6.66 -1.85
CA PHE A 36 -6.26 5.41 -1.45
C PHE A 36 -5.50 4.76 -0.29
N LEU A 37 -4.19 4.72 -0.39
CA LEU A 37 -3.38 4.10 0.64
C LEU A 37 -3.47 4.86 1.96
N PHE A 38 -3.43 6.18 1.91
CA PHE A 38 -3.57 7.00 3.10
C PHE A 38 -4.94 6.81 3.75
N SER A 39 -5.99 6.71 2.93
CA SER A 39 -7.35 6.51 3.44
C SER A 39 -7.49 5.19 4.17
N LEU A 40 -6.83 4.15 3.65
CA LEU A 40 -6.85 2.85 4.31
C LEU A 40 -6.28 2.93 5.71
N LYS A 41 -5.15 3.60 5.84
CA LYS A 41 -4.48 3.70 7.12
C LYS A 41 -5.31 4.51 8.12
N ASP A 42 -5.93 5.57 7.65
CA ASP A 42 -6.78 6.41 8.50
C ASP A 42 -8.00 5.66 8.99
N SER A 43 -8.59 4.84 8.11
CA SER A 43 -9.81 4.12 8.45
C SER A 43 -9.58 2.93 9.37
N TYR A 44 -8.36 2.45 9.42
CA TYR A 44 -8.05 1.22 10.10
C TYR A 44 -7.64 1.41 11.56
N VAL A 45 -7.63 2.57 12.04
CA VAL A 45 -7.18 2.88 13.41
C VAL A 45 -8.06 2.25 14.50
#